data_2faa9ce5dd9522183619944067d105ef
#
_entry.id   2faa9ce5dd9522183619944067d105ef
#
_cell.length_a   1.000
_cell.length_b   1.000
_cell.length_c   1.000
_cell.angle_alpha   90.00
_cell.angle_beta   90.00
_cell.angle_gamma   90.00
#
_symmetry.space_group_name_H-M   'P 1'
#
loop_
_entity.id
_entity.type
_entity.pdbx_description
1 polymer ?
#
loop_
_entity_poly.entity_id
_entity_poly.type
_entity_poly.pdbx_seq_one_letter_code
_entity_poly.pdbx_strand_id
1 'polypeptide(L)'
;MLMTLAQTDHGYTVLRLRGKLTGRTYVPIRDAVIKAALDQPTAVIVDVNELEVPDDAGWAVFTSARWHVQQWPQVVIALACCDPVVHQRLDRMSIAHYVPVFTGVGAATRAIRDGLCRYRRHARTYISYNEFGVRVVESFVRYHLTQWSMECHTPVAVTVATVFVENALRHTGDGCDVRLESIDEDIVIAVSDTSTVPAAQREPVEGAVPGGLDIVDAICRHWGSAPIPTGKTVWARVRPEDQITGMGRLLRL
;
A
#
# COMPACT_ATOMS: atom_id res chain seq x y z
N MET A 1 13.42 -24.01 -13.43
CA MET A 1 13.82 -23.14 -12.30
C MET A 1 13.15 -21.80 -12.53
N LEU A 2 12.48 -21.24 -11.54
CA LEU A 2 11.92 -19.88 -11.61
C LEU A 2 13.01 -18.87 -11.22
N MET A 3 13.18 -17.82 -12.03
CA MET A 3 14.06 -16.70 -11.69
C MET A 3 13.23 -15.42 -11.66
N THR A 4 13.42 -14.62 -10.63
CA THR A 4 12.79 -13.31 -10.48
C THR A 4 13.89 -12.26 -10.30
N LEU A 5 13.94 -11.28 -11.18
CA LEU A 5 14.86 -10.15 -11.11
C LEU A 5 14.05 -8.88 -10.88
N ALA A 6 14.30 -8.19 -9.77
CA ALA A 6 13.69 -6.89 -9.46
C ALA A 6 14.68 -5.77 -9.79
N GLN A 7 14.22 -4.76 -10.51
CA GLN A 7 14.98 -3.55 -10.80
C GLN A 7 14.07 -2.34 -10.55
N THR A 8 14.52 -1.43 -9.70
CA THR A 8 13.79 -0.17 -9.46
C THR A 8 14.47 0.95 -10.24
N ASP A 9 13.69 1.66 -11.06
CA ASP A 9 14.14 2.79 -11.86
C ASP A 9 13.03 3.86 -11.91
N HIS A 10 13.41 5.13 -11.68
CA HIS A 10 12.50 6.27 -11.70
C HIS A 10 11.21 6.08 -10.88
N GLY A 11 11.28 5.37 -9.75
CA GLY A 11 10.14 5.09 -8.89
C GLY A 11 9.26 3.91 -9.33
N TYR A 12 9.59 3.21 -10.41
CA TYR A 12 8.91 1.99 -10.86
C TYR A 12 9.73 0.77 -10.49
N THR A 13 9.07 -0.30 -10.05
CA THR A 13 9.72 -1.60 -9.87
C THR A 13 9.35 -2.52 -11.03
N VAL A 14 10.34 -2.97 -11.78
CA VAL A 14 10.19 -3.95 -12.85
C VAL A 14 10.59 -5.32 -12.33
N LEU A 15 9.65 -6.27 -12.32
CA LEU A 15 9.90 -7.67 -12.01
C LEU A 15 9.97 -8.48 -13.30
N ARG A 16 11.13 -8.98 -13.65
CA ARG A 16 11.29 -9.91 -14.79
C ARG A 16 11.17 -11.34 -14.30
N LEU A 17 10.18 -12.06 -14.82
CA LEU A 17 9.92 -13.45 -14.48
C LEU A 17 10.42 -14.36 -15.59
N ARG A 18 11.23 -15.35 -15.22
CA ARG A 18 11.77 -16.36 -16.16
C ARG A 18 11.48 -17.75 -15.66
N GLY A 19 11.02 -18.64 -16.53
CA GLY A 19 10.75 -20.03 -16.22
C GLY A 19 9.28 -20.41 -16.34
N LYS A 20 8.82 -21.40 -15.54
CA LYS A 20 7.45 -21.90 -15.63
C LYS A 20 6.60 -21.49 -14.43
N LEU A 21 5.40 -20.98 -14.71
CA LEU A 21 4.36 -20.78 -13.73
C LEU A 21 3.55 -22.07 -13.59
N THR A 22 3.68 -22.71 -12.44
CA THR A 22 3.02 -23.97 -12.07
C THR A 22 2.48 -23.83 -10.65
N GLY A 23 1.73 -24.81 -10.16
CA GLY A 23 1.25 -24.81 -8.78
C GLY A 23 2.39 -24.63 -7.72
N ARG A 24 3.60 -25.12 -8.01
CA ARG A 24 4.76 -24.96 -7.11
C ARG A 24 5.37 -23.55 -7.14
N THR A 25 5.25 -22.83 -8.25
CA THR A 25 5.83 -21.50 -8.43
C THR A 25 4.79 -20.38 -8.28
N TYR A 26 3.50 -20.74 -8.15
CA TYR A 26 2.40 -19.79 -7.99
C TYR A 26 2.59 -18.88 -6.76
N VAL A 27 2.73 -19.47 -5.57
CA VAL A 27 2.91 -18.72 -4.32
C VAL A 27 4.19 -17.88 -4.34
N PRO A 28 5.37 -18.42 -4.71
CA PRO A 28 6.58 -17.62 -4.88
C PRO A 28 6.42 -16.40 -5.80
N ILE A 29 5.74 -16.54 -6.94
CA ILE A 29 5.50 -15.41 -7.87
C ILE A 29 4.57 -14.40 -7.24
N ARG A 30 3.44 -14.83 -6.69
CA ARG A 30 2.50 -13.95 -6.00
C ARG A 30 3.19 -13.12 -4.93
N ASP A 31 3.96 -13.78 -4.07
CA ASP A 31 4.61 -13.14 -2.94
C ASP A 31 5.73 -12.20 -3.38
N ALA A 32 6.43 -12.49 -4.48
CA ALA A 32 7.40 -11.58 -5.07
C ALA A 32 6.74 -10.29 -5.58
N VAL A 33 5.56 -10.39 -6.23
CA VAL A 33 4.80 -9.23 -6.70
C VAL A 33 4.27 -8.41 -5.52
N ILE A 34 3.72 -9.08 -4.50
CA ILE A 34 3.25 -8.42 -3.27
C ILE A 34 4.42 -7.69 -2.58
N LYS A 35 5.56 -8.36 -2.40
CA LYS A 35 6.75 -7.76 -1.79
C LYS A 35 7.20 -6.52 -2.54
N ALA A 36 7.28 -6.58 -3.87
CA ALA A 36 7.64 -5.43 -4.69
C ALA A 36 6.64 -4.27 -4.53
N ALA A 37 5.36 -4.54 -4.34
CA ALA A 37 4.36 -3.52 -4.07
C ALA A 37 4.47 -2.94 -2.66
N LEU A 38 4.86 -3.76 -1.67
CA LEU A 38 5.06 -3.31 -0.27
C LEU A 38 6.23 -2.32 -0.14
N ASP A 39 7.20 -2.34 -1.04
CA ASP A 39 8.25 -1.32 -1.14
C ASP A 39 7.71 0.03 -1.65
N GLN A 40 6.43 0.06 -2.01
CA GLN A 40 5.63 1.23 -2.36
C GLN A 40 6.19 2.04 -3.53
N PRO A 41 6.57 1.42 -4.65
CA PRO A 41 6.91 2.14 -5.87
C PRO A 41 5.67 2.83 -6.46
N THR A 42 5.85 3.68 -7.46
CA THR A 42 4.76 4.25 -8.25
C THR A 42 3.91 3.14 -8.89
N ALA A 43 4.56 2.12 -9.42
CA ALA A 43 3.91 0.91 -9.92
C ALA A 43 4.89 -0.28 -9.92
N VAL A 44 4.33 -1.50 -9.91
CA VAL A 44 5.04 -2.74 -10.18
C VAL A 44 4.69 -3.20 -11.60
N ILE A 45 5.67 -3.25 -12.48
CA ILE A 45 5.54 -3.75 -13.85
C ILE A 45 6.13 -5.15 -13.89
N VAL A 46 5.30 -6.15 -14.14
CA VAL A 46 5.75 -7.55 -14.22
C VAL A 46 5.99 -7.91 -15.68
N ASP A 47 7.26 -8.09 -16.04
CA ASP A 47 7.66 -8.55 -17.36
C ASP A 47 7.55 -10.07 -17.43
N VAL A 48 6.62 -10.56 -18.24
CA VAL A 48 6.27 -11.98 -18.40
C VAL A 48 6.71 -12.57 -19.73
N ASN A 49 7.54 -11.84 -20.51
CA ASN A 49 7.97 -12.30 -21.83
C ASN A 49 8.73 -13.63 -21.81
N GLU A 50 9.43 -13.94 -20.72
CA GLU A 50 10.19 -15.18 -20.56
C GLU A 50 9.51 -16.16 -19.56
N LEU A 51 8.20 -15.92 -19.26
CA LEU A 51 7.40 -16.77 -18.37
C LEU A 51 6.54 -17.73 -19.20
N GLU A 52 6.81 -19.01 -19.09
CA GLU A 52 5.96 -20.06 -19.65
C GLU A 52 4.78 -20.35 -18.69
N VAL A 53 3.56 -20.23 -19.19
CA VAL A 53 2.33 -20.51 -18.42
C VAL A 53 1.58 -21.67 -19.11
N PRO A 54 1.82 -22.93 -18.67
CA PRO A 54 1.21 -24.11 -19.30
C PRO A 54 -0.29 -24.20 -19.10
N ASP A 55 -0.80 -23.71 -17.96
CA ASP A 55 -2.21 -23.71 -17.61
C ASP A 55 -2.69 -22.27 -17.45
N ASP A 56 -3.73 -21.92 -18.22
CA ASP A 56 -4.31 -20.58 -18.22
C ASP A 56 -4.76 -20.12 -16.82
N ALA A 57 -5.19 -21.04 -15.94
CA ALA A 57 -5.53 -20.74 -14.55
C ALA A 57 -4.35 -20.13 -13.78
N GLY A 58 -3.10 -20.39 -14.19
CA GLY A 58 -1.90 -19.82 -13.60
C GLY A 58 -1.89 -18.28 -13.63
N TRP A 59 -2.43 -17.67 -14.67
CA TRP A 59 -2.48 -16.21 -14.80
C TRP A 59 -3.22 -15.50 -13.65
N ALA A 60 -4.10 -16.22 -12.94
CA ALA A 60 -4.80 -15.69 -11.77
C ALA A 60 -3.85 -15.28 -10.63
N VAL A 61 -2.55 -15.66 -10.68
CA VAL A 61 -1.53 -15.24 -9.71
C VAL A 61 -1.42 -13.71 -9.61
N PHE A 62 -1.56 -13.01 -10.74
CA PHE A 62 -1.41 -11.56 -10.79
C PHE A 62 -2.65 -10.83 -10.26
N THR A 63 -3.85 -11.36 -10.53
CA THR A 63 -5.08 -10.84 -9.88
C THR A 63 -5.06 -11.13 -8.39
N SER A 64 -4.60 -12.31 -7.97
CA SER A 64 -4.42 -12.64 -6.55
C SER A 64 -3.46 -11.66 -5.85
N ALA A 65 -2.30 -11.38 -6.46
CA ALA A 65 -1.36 -10.38 -5.92
C ALA A 65 -2.01 -8.98 -5.81
N ARG A 66 -2.74 -8.56 -6.88
CA ARG A 66 -3.45 -7.28 -6.87
C ARG A 66 -4.47 -7.18 -5.73
N TRP A 67 -5.26 -8.23 -5.49
CA TRP A 67 -6.23 -8.25 -4.40
C TRP A 67 -5.57 -8.06 -3.02
N HIS A 68 -4.39 -8.64 -2.78
CA HIS A 68 -3.66 -8.48 -1.53
C HIS A 68 -3.20 -7.04 -1.28
N VAL A 69 -2.88 -6.29 -2.33
CA VAL A 69 -2.40 -4.90 -2.21
C VAL A 69 -3.50 -3.87 -2.47
N GLN A 70 -4.75 -4.30 -2.68
CA GLN A 70 -5.85 -3.44 -3.10
C GLN A 70 -6.24 -2.39 -2.06
N GLN A 71 -6.20 -2.74 -0.79
CA GLN A 71 -6.50 -1.79 0.29
C GLN A 71 -5.26 -0.98 0.65
N TRP A 72 -4.13 -1.61 0.68
CA TRP A 72 -2.82 -1.02 0.92
C TRP A 72 -1.73 -1.94 0.37
N PRO A 73 -0.67 -1.40 -0.26
CA PRO A 73 -0.34 0.01 -0.51
C PRO A 73 -1.02 0.60 -1.77
N GLN A 74 -1.96 -0.07 -2.39
CA GLN A 74 -2.71 0.35 -3.60
C GLN A 74 -1.80 0.66 -4.81
N VAL A 75 -0.65 0.02 -4.85
CA VAL A 75 0.29 0.15 -5.96
C VAL A 75 -0.30 -0.50 -7.20
N VAL A 76 -0.22 0.18 -8.33
CA VAL A 76 -0.62 -0.39 -9.62
C VAL A 76 0.29 -1.55 -9.97
N ILE A 77 -0.30 -2.72 -10.25
CA ILE A 77 0.40 -3.86 -10.84
C ILE A 77 -0.01 -3.93 -12.31
N ALA A 78 0.96 -3.96 -13.21
CA ALA A 78 0.75 -4.08 -14.65
C ALA A 78 1.60 -5.22 -15.21
N LEU A 79 1.15 -5.85 -16.30
CA LEU A 79 1.91 -6.85 -17.04
C LEU A 79 2.55 -6.23 -18.28
N ALA A 80 3.76 -6.64 -18.58
CA ALA A 80 4.46 -6.34 -19.82
C ALA A 80 4.67 -7.64 -20.59
N CYS A 81 4.03 -7.78 -21.76
CA CYS A 81 4.11 -8.94 -22.62
C CYS A 81 4.05 -8.50 -24.10
N CYS A 82 4.99 -8.92 -24.91
CA CYS A 82 5.00 -8.60 -26.34
C CYS A 82 4.18 -9.59 -27.20
N ASP A 83 3.77 -10.75 -26.66
CA ASP A 83 3.04 -11.77 -27.38
C ASP A 83 1.55 -11.43 -27.48
N PRO A 84 1.01 -11.15 -28.70
CA PRO A 84 -0.41 -10.84 -28.88
C PRO A 84 -1.33 -12.02 -28.55
N VAL A 85 -0.85 -13.26 -28.64
CA VAL A 85 -1.64 -14.45 -28.27
C VAL A 85 -1.89 -14.46 -26.76
N VAL A 86 -0.87 -14.12 -25.99
CA VAL A 86 -0.99 -13.99 -24.53
C VAL A 86 -1.93 -12.84 -24.16
N HIS A 87 -1.88 -11.69 -24.84
CA HIS A 87 -2.83 -10.60 -24.65
C HIS A 87 -4.27 -11.07 -24.83
N GLN A 88 -4.59 -11.73 -25.96
CA GLN A 88 -5.94 -12.25 -26.21
C GLN A 88 -6.40 -13.29 -25.17
N ARG A 89 -5.47 -14.08 -24.62
CA ARG A 89 -5.79 -15.00 -23.52
C ARG A 89 -6.17 -14.26 -22.26
N LEU A 90 -5.36 -13.27 -21.85
CA LEU A 90 -5.58 -12.47 -20.65
C LEU A 90 -6.90 -11.67 -20.73
N ASP A 91 -7.25 -11.17 -21.92
CA ASP A 91 -8.53 -10.50 -22.18
C ASP A 91 -9.70 -11.46 -22.00
N ARG A 92 -9.65 -12.63 -22.64
CA ARG A 92 -10.71 -13.67 -22.54
C ARG A 92 -10.93 -14.14 -21.09
N MET A 93 -9.89 -14.16 -20.28
CA MET A 93 -9.96 -14.52 -18.86
C MET A 93 -10.32 -13.34 -17.95
N SER A 94 -10.63 -12.18 -18.52
CA SER A 94 -10.90 -10.95 -17.78
C SER A 94 -9.76 -10.49 -16.85
N ILE A 95 -8.56 -11.03 -16.99
CA ILE A 95 -7.39 -10.65 -16.18
C ILE A 95 -6.98 -9.23 -16.52
N ALA A 96 -6.97 -8.86 -17.79
CA ALA A 96 -6.62 -7.52 -18.26
C ALA A 96 -7.56 -6.43 -17.71
N HIS A 97 -8.78 -6.81 -17.31
CA HIS A 97 -9.71 -5.89 -16.62
C HIS A 97 -9.20 -5.47 -15.23
N TYR A 98 -8.50 -6.36 -14.53
CA TYR A 98 -7.98 -6.11 -13.18
C TYR A 98 -6.51 -5.73 -13.17
N VAL A 99 -5.73 -6.29 -14.07
CA VAL A 99 -4.28 -6.09 -14.18
C VAL A 99 -3.98 -5.68 -15.63
N PRO A 100 -3.76 -4.37 -15.89
CA PRO A 100 -3.54 -3.89 -17.25
C PRO A 100 -2.32 -4.53 -17.89
N VAL A 101 -2.45 -4.86 -19.18
CA VAL A 101 -1.43 -5.55 -19.97
C VAL A 101 -0.92 -4.62 -21.08
N PHE A 102 0.38 -4.51 -21.20
CA PHE A 102 1.06 -3.65 -22.17
C PHE A 102 2.01 -4.47 -23.04
N THR A 103 2.30 -3.99 -24.24
CA THR A 103 3.22 -4.63 -25.16
C THR A 103 4.67 -4.67 -24.71
N GLY A 104 5.02 -3.98 -23.63
CA GLY A 104 6.34 -3.99 -23.02
C GLY A 104 6.46 -2.99 -21.88
N VAL A 105 7.56 -3.07 -21.13
CA VAL A 105 7.85 -2.23 -19.96
C VAL A 105 7.75 -0.74 -20.29
N GLY A 106 8.34 -0.30 -21.43
CA GLY A 106 8.28 1.11 -21.82
C GLY A 106 6.87 1.62 -22.14
N ALA A 107 6.00 0.76 -22.70
CA ALA A 107 4.60 1.09 -22.94
C ALA A 107 3.83 1.20 -21.61
N ALA A 108 4.06 0.26 -20.70
CA ALA A 108 3.50 0.30 -19.35
C ALA A 108 3.91 1.59 -18.60
N THR A 109 5.21 1.90 -18.58
CA THR A 109 5.73 3.11 -17.90
C THR A 109 5.13 4.39 -18.46
N ARG A 110 4.98 4.51 -19.79
CA ARG A 110 4.32 5.67 -20.40
C ARG A 110 2.85 5.77 -19.99
N ALA A 111 2.08 4.69 -20.12
CA ALA A 111 0.67 4.69 -19.78
C ALA A 111 0.42 5.02 -18.30
N ILE A 112 1.27 4.52 -17.41
CA ILE A 112 1.20 4.80 -15.97
C ILE A 112 1.49 6.29 -15.72
N ARG A 113 2.52 6.84 -16.33
CA ARG A 113 2.87 8.26 -16.22
C ARG A 113 1.78 9.18 -16.80
N ASP A 114 1.17 8.76 -17.92
CA ASP A 114 0.20 9.56 -18.67
C ASP A 114 -1.24 9.46 -18.09
N GLY A 115 -1.42 8.82 -16.91
CA GLY A 115 -2.67 8.87 -16.16
C GLY A 115 -3.37 7.54 -15.88
N LEU A 116 -2.74 6.39 -16.16
CA LEU A 116 -3.27 5.12 -15.71
C LEU A 116 -3.17 4.95 -14.18
N CYS A 117 -2.22 5.65 -13.57
CA CYS A 117 -2.21 5.87 -12.13
C CYS A 117 -3.13 7.03 -11.78
N ARG A 118 -4.06 6.78 -10.87
CA ARG A 118 -4.78 7.84 -10.16
C ARG A 118 -3.79 8.89 -9.69
N TYR A 119 -4.21 10.14 -9.74
CA TYR A 119 -3.36 11.23 -9.28
C TYR A 119 -2.91 10.95 -7.85
N ARG A 120 -1.62 10.64 -7.69
CA ARG A 120 -1.04 10.20 -6.43
C ARG A 120 0.08 11.15 -6.03
N ARG A 121 -0.09 11.81 -4.90
CA ARG A 121 0.97 12.58 -4.25
C ARG A 121 1.45 11.78 -3.06
N HIS A 122 2.72 11.87 -2.74
CA HIS A 122 3.28 11.25 -1.55
C HIS A 122 4.31 12.14 -0.89
N ALA A 123 4.39 12.05 0.41
CA ALA A 123 5.42 12.66 1.24
C ALA A 123 5.91 11.66 2.29
N ARG A 124 7.18 11.75 2.65
CA ARG A 124 7.80 10.89 3.66
C ARG A 124 8.59 11.71 4.64
N THR A 125 8.64 11.27 5.89
CA THR A 125 9.52 11.80 6.92
C THR A 125 9.90 10.69 7.90
N TYR A 126 11.07 10.81 8.50
CA TYR A 126 11.49 9.97 9.61
C TYR A 126 11.24 10.71 10.92
N ILE A 127 10.60 10.05 11.87
CA ILE A 127 10.35 10.55 13.22
C ILE A 127 11.32 9.87 14.17
N SER A 128 12.25 10.63 14.73
CA SER A 128 13.18 10.12 15.73
C SER A 128 12.47 9.86 17.06
N TYR A 129 12.97 8.90 17.82
CA TYR A 129 12.50 8.64 19.19
C TYR A 129 12.89 9.78 20.11
N ASN A 130 11.97 10.75 20.29
CA ASN A 130 12.11 11.86 21.22
C ASN A 130 10.73 12.45 21.57
N GLU A 131 10.71 13.35 22.56
CA GLU A 131 9.49 14.01 23.03
C GLU A 131 8.78 14.91 22.02
N PHE A 132 9.45 15.30 20.93
CA PHE A 132 8.88 16.15 19.87
C PHE A 132 8.29 15.37 18.71
N GLY A 133 8.44 14.05 18.67
CA GLY A 133 8.03 13.22 17.53
C GLY A 133 6.57 13.43 17.10
N VAL A 134 5.66 13.54 18.07
CA VAL A 134 4.24 13.82 17.82
C VAL A 134 4.04 15.19 17.15
N ARG A 135 4.69 16.23 17.66
CA ARG A 135 4.59 17.58 17.08
C ARG A 135 5.15 17.65 15.66
N VAL A 136 6.21 16.89 15.40
CA VAL A 136 6.81 16.81 14.06
C VAL A 136 5.85 16.18 13.09
N VAL A 137 5.21 15.04 13.44
CA VAL A 137 4.26 14.39 12.54
C VAL A 137 2.99 15.22 12.31
N GLU A 138 2.48 15.89 13.34
CA GLU A 138 1.34 16.80 13.19
C GLU A 138 1.65 17.93 12.20
N SER A 139 2.81 18.57 12.36
CA SER A 139 3.25 19.64 11.47
C SER A 139 3.46 19.14 10.05
N PHE A 140 4.03 17.96 9.87
CA PHE A 140 4.24 17.31 8.59
C PHE A 140 2.90 17.04 7.87
N VAL A 141 1.93 16.45 8.56
CA VAL A 141 0.61 16.16 7.98
C VAL A 141 -0.11 17.45 7.57
N ARG A 142 -0.17 18.45 8.46
CA ARG A 142 -0.81 19.75 8.19
C ARG A 142 -0.18 20.43 6.98
N TYR A 143 1.14 20.51 6.94
CA TYR A 143 1.86 21.13 5.85
C TYR A 143 1.51 20.52 4.49
N HIS A 144 1.60 19.19 4.38
CA HIS A 144 1.35 18.51 3.11
C HIS A 144 -0.12 18.55 2.70
N LEU A 145 -1.06 18.41 3.63
CA LEU A 145 -2.48 18.53 3.29
C LEU A 145 -2.85 19.93 2.79
N THR A 146 -2.25 20.98 3.37
CA THR A 146 -2.40 22.35 2.84
C THR A 146 -1.80 22.49 1.43
N GLN A 147 -0.57 21.98 1.21
CA GLN A 147 0.05 22.01 -0.13
C GLN A 147 -0.75 21.23 -1.18
N TRP A 148 -1.52 20.24 -0.75
CA TRP A 148 -2.34 19.41 -1.64
C TRP A 148 -3.78 19.92 -1.79
N SER A 149 -4.17 21.01 -1.10
CA SER A 149 -5.54 21.52 -1.02
C SER A 149 -6.53 20.49 -0.50
N MET A 150 -6.13 19.77 0.55
CA MET A 150 -6.88 18.69 1.18
C MET A 150 -7.06 18.92 2.70
N GLU A 151 -7.15 20.18 3.12
CA GLU A 151 -7.22 20.60 4.53
C GLU A 151 -8.43 20.02 5.25
N CYS A 152 -9.48 19.69 4.53
CA CYS A 152 -10.66 19.03 5.09
C CYS A 152 -10.31 17.72 5.80
N HIS A 153 -9.29 16.99 5.38
CA HIS A 153 -8.84 15.74 6.01
C HIS A 153 -7.99 15.94 7.27
N THR A 154 -7.54 17.16 7.52
CA THR A 154 -6.53 17.43 8.56
C THR A 154 -6.90 16.91 9.95
N PRO A 155 -8.12 17.09 10.48
CA PRO A 155 -8.44 16.64 11.84
C PRO A 155 -8.26 15.13 12.01
N VAL A 156 -8.82 14.35 11.09
CA VAL A 156 -8.74 12.88 11.16
C VAL A 156 -7.34 12.40 10.84
N ALA A 157 -6.70 12.95 9.79
CA ALA A 157 -5.37 12.55 9.39
C ALA A 157 -4.31 12.81 10.47
N VAL A 158 -4.39 13.95 11.16
CA VAL A 158 -3.50 14.28 12.28
C VAL A 158 -3.71 13.29 13.43
N THR A 159 -4.96 13.02 13.82
CA THR A 159 -5.27 12.06 14.89
C THR A 159 -4.71 10.67 14.57
N VAL A 160 -4.93 10.17 13.36
CA VAL A 160 -4.42 8.87 12.93
C VAL A 160 -2.89 8.82 12.95
N ALA A 161 -2.24 9.84 12.38
CA ALA A 161 -0.78 9.91 12.34
C ALA A 161 -0.17 9.97 13.74
N THR A 162 -0.76 10.74 14.64
CA THR A 162 -0.36 10.82 16.05
C THR A 162 -0.45 9.46 16.74
N VAL A 163 -1.60 8.79 16.64
CA VAL A 163 -1.79 7.46 17.22
C VAL A 163 -0.77 6.44 16.71
N PHE A 164 -0.53 6.43 15.40
CA PHE A 164 0.41 5.47 14.84
C PHE A 164 1.86 5.75 15.24
N VAL A 165 2.27 7.02 15.26
CA VAL A 165 3.61 7.40 15.69
C VAL A 165 3.81 7.12 17.20
N GLU A 166 2.86 7.48 18.05
CA GLU A 166 2.92 7.14 19.47
C GLU A 166 3.04 5.64 19.71
N ASN A 167 2.27 4.84 18.98
CA ASN A 167 2.35 3.38 19.03
C ASN A 167 3.74 2.88 18.60
N ALA A 168 4.28 3.36 17.51
CA ALA A 168 5.60 2.97 17.03
C ALA A 168 6.68 3.31 18.06
N LEU A 169 6.73 4.56 18.51
CA LEU A 169 7.73 5.02 19.47
C LEU A 169 7.62 4.29 20.82
N ARG A 170 6.41 4.02 21.30
CA ARG A 170 6.19 3.32 22.57
C ARG A 170 6.63 1.86 22.54
N HIS A 171 6.41 1.17 21.41
CA HIS A 171 6.63 -0.28 21.32
C HIS A 171 8.03 -0.65 20.84
N THR A 172 8.75 0.24 20.17
CA THR A 172 10.08 -0.07 19.63
C THR A 172 11.20 0.61 20.42
N GLY A 173 10.96 1.75 21.04
CA GLY A 173 12.03 2.59 21.58
C GLY A 173 12.93 3.21 20.51
N ASP A 174 12.57 3.01 19.24
CA ASP A 174 13.24 3.53 18.04
C ASP A 174 12.36 4.57 17.33
N GLY A 175 12.93 5.23 16.32
CA GLY A 175 12.17 6.08 15.42
C GLY A 175 11.30 5.26 14.46
N CYS A 176 10.51 5.95 13.66
CA CYS A 176 9.66 5.34 12.66
C CYS A 176 9.60 6.16 11.37
N ASP A 177 9.35 5.48 10.26
CA ASP A 177 9.10 6.12 8.97
C ASP A 177 7.62 6.42 8.83
N VAL A 178 7.29 7.67 8.52
CA VAL A 178 5.92 8.12 8.26
C VAL A 178 5.77 8.44 6.78
N ARG A 179 4.71 7.92 6.20
CA ARG A 179 4.31 8.21 4.83
C ARG A 179 2.89 8.74 4.79
N LEU A 180 2.72 9.84 4.08
CA LEU A 180 1.44 10.45 3.76
C LEU A 180 1.23 10.37 2.25
N GLU A 181 0.06 9.94 1.81
CA GLU A 181 -0.31 9.88 0.40
C GLU A 181 -1.70 10.46 0.17
N SER A 182 -1.87 11.09 -0.98
CA SER A 182 -3.18 11.39 -1.53
C SER A 182 -3.42 10.52 -2.75
N ILE A 183 -4.58 9.87 -2.79
CA ILE A 183 -5.03 9.05 -3.91
C ILE A 183 -6.44 9.50 -4.25
N ASP A 184 -6.59 10.25 -5.33
CA ASP A 184 -7.81 10.98 -5.66
C ASP A 184 -8.21 11.91 -4.49
N GLU A 185 -9.36 11.67 -3.85
CA GLU A 185 -9.87 12.44 -2.71
C GLU A 185 -9.55 11.80 -1.35
N ASP A 186 -8.89 10.65 -1.33
CA ASP A 186 -8.54 9.95 -0.11
C ASP A 186 -7.13 10.27 0.35
N ILE A 187 -6.93 10.24 1.66
CA ILE A 187 -5.61 10.29 2.30
C ILE A 187 -5.26 8.92 2.87
N VAL A 188 -4.05 8.47 2.61
CA VAL A 188 -3.49 7.27 3.25
C VAL A 188 -2.32 7.69 4.13
N ILE A 189 -2.35 7.23 5.37
CA ILE A 189 -1.28 7.41 6.34
C ILE A 189 -0.71 6.05 6.65
N ALA A 190 0.61 5.90 6.55
CA ALA A 190 1.31 4.68 6.89
C ALA A 190 2.52 4.98 7.77
N VAL A 191 2.70 4.21 8.83
CA VAL A 191 3.83 4.31 9.75
C VAL A 191 4.50 2.96 9.82
N SER A 192 5.79 2.93 9.50
CA SER A 192 6.63 1.73 9.55
C SER A 192 7.57 1.79 10.74
N ASP A 193 7.61 0.71 11.51
CA ASP A 193 8.46 0.54 12.69
C ASP A 193 9.21 -0.80 12.67
N THR A 194 10.15 -0.99 13.59
CA THR A 194 10.99 -2.18 13.68
C THR A 194 10.34 -3.35 14.46
N SER A 195 9.10 -3.18 14.96
CA SER A 195 8.41 -4.22 15.71
C SER A 195 7.84 -5.30 14.78
N THR A 196 8.14 -6.55 15.05
CA THR A 196 7.57 -7.70 14.32
C THR A 196 6.20 -8.13 14.84
N VAL A 197 5.75 -7.55 15.97
CA VAL A 197 4.43 -7.84 16.54
C VAL A 197 3.37 -7.05 15.78
N PRO A 198 2.36 -7.71 15.19
CA PRO A 198 1.27 -7.01 14.51
C PRO A 198 0.61 -5.98 15.41
N ALA A 199 0.20 -4.84 14.84
CA ALA A 199 -0.67 -3.92 15.54
C ALA A 199 -2.07 -4.55 15.62
N ALA A 200 -2.55 -4.79 16.84
CA ALA A 200 -3.86 -5.36 17.10
C ALA A 200 -4.60 -4.50 18.10
N GLN A 201 -5.92 -4.43 17.94
CA GLN A 201 -6.78 -3.90 19.00
C GLN A 201 -6.66 -4.79 20.24
N ARG A 202 -6.74 -4.18 21.41
CA ARG A 202 -6.92 -4.93 22.66
C ARG A 202 -8.36 -5.42 22.71
N GLU A 203 -8.56 -6.60 23.30
CA GLU A 203 -9.92 -7.06 23.59
C GLU A 203 -10.62 -6.01 24.48
N PRO A 204 -11.87 -5.65 24.13
CA PRO A 204 -12.62 -4.67 24.92
C PRO A 204 -12.77 -5.18 26.36
N VAL A 205 -12.22 -4.46 27.32
CA VAL A 205 -12.46 -4.70 28.73
C VAL A 205 -13.46 -3.64 29.20
N GLU A 206 -14.57 -4.09 29.77
CA GLU A 206 -15.64 -3.18 30.25
C GLU A 206 -15.07 -2.17 31.25
N GLY A 207 -15.25 -0.86 30.96
CA GLY A 207 -14.71 0.23 31.79
C GLY A 207 -13.25 0.63 31.51
N ALA A 208 -12.56 0.01 30.53
CA ALA A 208 -11.22 0.44 30.15
C ALA A 208 -11.26 1.69 29.25
N VAL A 209 -10.24 2.55 29.40
CA VAL A 209 -10.06 3.71 28.51
C VAL A 209 -9.70 3.19 27.11
N PRO A 210 -10.38 3.66 26.04
CA PRO A 210 -10.08 3.27 24.68
C PRO A 210 -8.60 3.45 24.34
N GLY A 211 -7.99 2.45 23.71
CA GLY A 211 -6.63 2.54 23.20
C GLY A 211 -6.55 3.41 21.95
N GLY A 212 -5.35 3.82 21.57
CA GLY A 212 -5.17 4.63 20.35
C GLY A 212 -5.73 3.97 19.09
N LEU A 213 -5.57 2.64 18.93
CA LEU A 213 -6.12 1.91 17.77
C LEU A 213 -7.65 1.81 17.78
N ASP A 214 -8.29 1.87 18.95
CA ASP A 214 -9.77 1.93 19.06
C ASP A 214 -10.28 3.26 18.52
N ILE A 215 -9.52 4.35 18.74
CA ILE A 215 -9.82 5.65 18.13
C ILE A 215 -9.72 5.56 16.61
N VAL A 216 -8.65 4.95 16.09
CA VAL A 216 -8.48 4.79 14.63
C VAL A 216 -9.63 3.97 14.04
N ASP A 217 -10.03 2.87 14.68
CA ASP A 217 -11.14 2.03 14.25
C ASP A 217 -12.49 2.78 14.26
N ALA A 218 -12.68 3.66 15.23
CA ALA A 218 -13.88 4.48 15.30
C ALA A 218 -13.97 5.55 14.20
N ILE A 219 -12.82 6.09 13.73
CA ILE A 219 -12.79 7.21 12.78
C ILE A 219 -12.43 6.79 11.35
N CYS A 220 -11.80 5.63 11.16
CA CYS A 220 -11.39 5.11 9.84
C CYS A 220 -12.06 3.77 9.56
N ARG A 221 -12.72 3.64 8.42
CA ARG A 221 -13.34 2.36 8.00
C ARG A 221 -12.31 1.33 7.52
N HIS A 222 -11.15 1.80 7.07
CA HIS A 222 -10.11 0.94 6.49
C HIS A 222 -8.77 1.28 7.12
N TRP A 223 -8.29 0.39 7.95
CA TRP A 223 -6.94 0.41 8.50
C TRP A 223 -6.43 -1.02 8.70
N GLY A 224 -5.14 -1.18 8.87
CA GLY A 224 -4.55 -2.49 9.07
C GLY A 224 -3.07 -2.45 9.39
N SER A 225 -2.51 -3.64 9.62
CA SER A 225 -1.09 -3.84 9.85
C SER A 225 -0.55 -4.86 8.86
N ALA A 226 0.56 -4.55 8.22
CA ALA A 226 1.23 -5.43 7.26
C ALA A 226 2.68 -5.67 7.70
N PRO A 227 3.14 -6.94 7.76
CA PRO A 227 4.54 -7.25 8.04
C PRO A 227 5.42 -6.80 6.88
N ILE A 228 6.60 -6.27 7.21
CA ILE A 228 7.67 -5.94 6.26
C ILE A 228 8.96 -6.63 6.72
N PRO A 229 10.00 -6.75 5.87
CA PRO A 229 11.24 -7.44 6.24
C PRO A 229 11.94 -6.89 7.49
N THR A 230 11.77 -5.60 7.76
CA THR A 230 12.42 -4.89 8.87
C THR A 230 11.50 -4.64 10.07
N GLY A 231 10.25 -5.13 10.04
CA GLY A 231 9.27 -4.90 11.11
C GLY A 231 7.84 -4.97 10.60
N LYS A 232 7.05 -3.91 10.81
CA LYS A 232 5.68 -3.80 10.29
C LYS A 232 5.38 -2.40 9.79
N THR A 233 4.34 -2.29 8.97
CA THR A 233 3.69 -1.02 8.63
C THR A 233 2.25 -1.04 9.11
N VAL A 234 1.84 -0.03 9.85
CA VAL A 234 0.43 0.23 10.20
C VAL A 234 -0.06 1.34 9.28
N TRP A 235 -1.23 1.15 8.68
CA TRP A 235 -1.79 2.08 7.71
C TRP A 235 -3.27 2.32 7.95
N ALA A 236 -3.75 3.52 7.57
CA ALA A 236 -5.16 3.86 7.54
C ALA A 236 -5.48 4.72 6.32
N ARG A 237 -6.70 4.56 5.81
CA ARG A 237 -7.26 5.36 4.74
C ARG A 237 -8.34 6.27 5.30
N VAL A 238 -8.15 7.57 5.12
CA VAL A 238 -9.06 8.63 5.53
C VAL A 238 -9.80 9.14 4.30
N ARG A 239 -11.12 9.05 4.33
CA ARG A 239 -12.00 9.51 3.27
C ARG A 239 -12.73 10.80 3.68
N PRO A 240 -13.26 11.59 2.72
CA PRO A 240 -14.06 12.77 3.05
C PRO A 240 -15.23 12.46 4.00
N GLU A 241 -15.91 11.33 3.80
CA GLU A 241 -17.04 10.92 4.64
C GLU A 241 -16.66 10.47 6.07
N ASP A 242 -15.43 10.06 6.32
CA ASP A 242 -14.98 9.64 7.65
C ASP A 242 -14.97 10.81 8.63
N GLN A 243 -14.86 12.04 8.15
CA GLN A 243 -14.87 13.25 8.96
C GLN A 243 -16.24 13.53 9.60
N ILE A 244 -17.31 13.26 8.87
CA ILE A 244 -18.68 13.49 9.35
C ILE A 244 -19.11 12.37 10.32
N THR A 245 -18.69 11.14 10.02
CA THR A 245 -19.09 9.95 10.79
C THR A 245 -18.20 9.73 12.02
N GLY A 246 -16.90 10.02 11.91
CA GLY A 246 -15.92 9.82 12.97
C GLY A 246 -16.12 10.74 14.18
N MET A 247 -16.45 12.01 13.93
CA MET A 247 -16.74 12.96 15.02
C MET A 247 -17.99 12.55 15.82
N GLY A 248 -19.01 12.00 15.17
CA GLY A 248 -20.22 11.49 15.83
C GLY A 248 -20.00 10.16 16.59
N ARG A 249 -18.98 9.38 16.22
CA ARG A 249 -18.61 8.13 16.94
C ARG A 249 -17.71 8.40 18.14
N LEU A 250 -16.76 9.33 18.03
CA LEU A 250 -15.91 9.76 19.16
C LEU A 250 -16.72 10.39 20.32
N LEU A 251 -17.87 11.03 20.03
CA LEU A 251 -18.75 11.59 21.06
C LEU A 251 -19.60 10.53 21.78
N ARG A 252 -19.52 9.26 21.39
CA ARG A 252 -20.24 8.12 21.98
C ARG A 252 -19.32 7.12 22.73
N LEU A 253 -18.02 7.37 22.74
CA LEU A 253 -17.02 6.65 23.54
C LEU A 253 -16.78 7.41 24.85
#